data_2403b9e6c79c8a4859689ca5de00a0dd
#
_entry.id   2403b9e6c79c8a4859689ca5de00a0dd
#
_cell.length_a   1.000
_cell.length_b   1.000
_cell.length_c   1.000
_cell.angle_alpha   90.00
_cell.angle_beta   90.00
_cell.angle_gamma   90.00
#
_symmetry.space_group_name_H-M   'P 1'
#
loop_
_entity.id
_entity.type
_entity.pdbx_description
1 polymer ?
#
loop_
_entity_poly.entity_id
_entity_poly.type
_entity_poly.pdbx_seq_one_letter_code
_entity_poly.pdbx_strand_id
1 'polypeptide(L)'
;MHRLEPYQLWLGHAGDLAGVRSILDAGICAVVDLALNEPAAHLPRDMIYCRFPLVDGTGNDPWILLSAIRTTANFLKLDVPLLVCCSAGLSRGPAIIAAALSIVTLKTPEDCLRQVSKSVSHDVSPGFWNEVVGVCHSLHEQPPAA
;
A
#
# COMPACT_ATOMS: atom_id res chain seq x y z
N MET A 1 -7.89 -10.35 5.42
CA MET A 1 -6.94 -10.13 4.30
C MET A 1 -7.53 -10.65 3.00
N HIS A 2 -7.38 -9.89 1.93
CA HIS A 2 -7.78 -10.28 0.56
C HIS A 2 -6.56 -10.31 -0.35
N ARG A 3 -6.36 -11.41 -1.05
CA ARG A 3 -5.32 -11.50 -2.07
C ARG A 3 -5.76 -10.78 -3.34
N LEU A 4 -4.87 -9.99 -3.91
CA LEU A 4 -5.09 -9.24 -5.15
C LEU A 4 -4.38 -9.93 -6.31
N GLU A 5 -5.07 -10.88 -6.94
CA GLU A 5 -4.55 -11.60 -8.10
C GLU A 5 -4.22 -10.64 -9.26
N PRO A 6 -3.19 -10.90 -10.07
CA PRO A 6 -2.29 -12.07 -10.04
C PRO A 6 -1.05 -11.89 -9.14
N TYR A 7 -1.02 -10.85 -8.33
CA TYR A 7 0.16 -10.46 -7.55
C TYR A 7 0.30 -11.27 -6.26
N GLN A 8 1.54 -11.36 -5.75
CA GLN A 8 1.83 -11.82 -4.38
C GLN A 8 1.51 -10.69 -3.38
N LEU A 9 0.29 -10.21 -3.41
CA LEU A 9 -0.15 -9.02 -2.71
C LEU A 9 -1.47 -9.27 -1.98
N TRP A 10 -1.52 -8.89 -0.70
CA TRP A 10 -2.72 -8.91 0.13
C TRP A 10 -3.05 -7.51 0.61
N LEU A 11 -4.32 -7.18 0.62
CA LEU A 11 -4.87 -6.00 1.27
C LEU A 11 -5.53 -6.42 2.58
N GLY A 12 -5.17 -5.77 3.66
CA GLY A 12 -5.70 -6.06 5.00
C GLY A 12 -6.02 -4.79 5.80
N HIS A 13 -6.37 -5.02 7.04
CA HIS A 13 -6.67 -3.99 8.03
C HIS A 13 -5.86 -4.22 9.32
N ALA A 14 -5.92 -3.26 10.25
CA ALA A 14 -5.14 -3.32 11.49
C ALA A 14 -5.39 -4.60 12.32
N GLY A 15 -6.61 -5.11 12.31
CA GLY A 15 -6.96 -6.36 12.99
C GLY A 15 -6.23 -7.60 12.45
N ASP A 16 -5.86 -7.60 11.18
CA ASP A 16 -5.11 -8.72 10.59
C ASP A 16 -3.69 -8.81 11.17
N LEU A 17 -3.10 -7.69 11.59
CA LEU A 17 -1.77 -7.66 12.20
C LEU A 17 -1.72 -8.30 13.60
N ALA A 18 -2.85 -8.42 14.27
CA ALA A 18 -2.95 -9.18 15.53
C ALA A 18 -2.97 -10.68 15.27
N GLY A 19 -3.35 -11.11 14.08
CA GLY A 19 -3.43 -12.51 13.65
C GLY A 19 -2.16 -12.99 12.95
N VAL A 20 -1.00 -12.91 13.60
CA VAL A 20 0.32 -13.25 13.01
C VAL A 20 0.32 -14.63 12.35
N ARG A 21 -0.39 -15.59 12.91
CA ARG A 21 -0.46 -16.94 12.34
C ARG A 21 -1.03 -16.96 10.92
N SER A 22 -2.11 -16.22 10.69
CA SER A 22 -2.73 -16.14 9.36
C SER A 22 -1.79 -15.48 8.33
N ILE A 23 -0.98 -14.51 8.75
CA ILE A 23 0.02 -13.86 7.92
C ILE A 23 1.11 -14.86 7.52
N LEU A 24 1.61 -15.65 8.47
CA LEU A 24 2.63 -16.66 8.22
C LEU A 24 2.09 -17.81 7.36
N ASP A 25 0.87 -18.28 7.63
CA ASP A 25 0.22 -19.36 6.87
C ASP A 25 -0.03 -18.94 5.41
N ALA A 26 -0.24 -17.66 5.14
CA ALA A 26 -0.34 -17.10 3.78
C ALA A 26 1.01 -16.97 3.07
N GLY A 27 2.12 -17.20 3.76
CA GLY A 27 3.47 -17.07 3.21
C GLY A 27 3.93 -15.63 3.05
N ILE A 28 3.29 -14.67 3.70
CA ILE A 28 3.63 -13.25 3.63
C ILE A 28 4.99 -13.02 4.31
N CYS A 29 5.88 -12.31 3.63
CA CYS A 29 7.24 -12.02 4.09
C CYS A 29 7.45 -10.57 4.49
N ALA A 30 6.62 -9.67 3.99
CA ALA A 30 6.72 -8.22 4.24
C ALA A 30 5.35 -7.61 4.52
N VAL A 31 5.34 -6.60 5.37
CA VAL A 31 4.15 -5.82 5.73
C VAL A 31 4.45 -4.34 5.53
N VAL A 32 3.58 -3.66 4.79
CA VAL A 32 3.52 -2.20 4.69
C VAL A 32 2.30 -1.74 5.49
N ASP A 33 2.54 -1.07 6.60
CA ASP A 33 1.53 -0.56 7.52
C ASP A 33 1.40 0.96 7.37
N LEU A 34 0.20 1.42 7.02
CA LEU A 34 -0.07 2.80 6.61
C LEU A 34 -0.83 3.62 7.66
N ALA A 35 -1.25 3.02 8.74
CA ALA A 35 -2.18 3.67 9.68
C ALA A 35 -1.44 4.42 10.80
N LEU A 36 -1.41 5.76 10.71
CA LEU A 36 -0.91 6.61 11.80
C LEU A 36 -1.69 6.37 13.11
N ASN A 37 -2.98 6.16 13.02
CA ASN A 37 -3.91 6.05 14.16
C ASN A 37 -3.97 4.67 14.81
N GLU A 38 -3.16 3.71 14.35
CA GLU A 38 -3.09 2.37 14.92
C GLU A 38 -1.74 2.14 15.61
N PRO A 39 -1.69 1.30 16.65
CA PRO A 39 -0.42 0.96 17.28
C PRO A 39 0.49 0.16 16.35
N ALA A 40 1.79 0.19 16.60
CA ALA A 40 2.73 -0.66 15.88
C ALA A 40 2.45 -2.14 16.16
N ALA A 41 2.58 -2.98 15.12
CA ALA A 41 2.41 -4.41 15.26
C ALA A 41 3.66 -5.09 15.87
N HIS A 42 3.44 -6.20 16.55
CA HIS A 42 4.51 -7.08 17.01
C HIS A 42 4.61 -8.28 16.07
N LEU A 43 5.51 -8.19 15.10
CA LEU A 43 5.73 -9.22 14.09
C LEU A 43 7.03 -9.99 14.37
N PRO A 44 7.16 -11.24 13.87
CA PRO A 44 8.42 -11.99 13.95
C PRO A 44 9.60 -11.21 13.39
N ARG A 45 10.78 -11.43 13.97
CA ARG A 45 11.99 -10.66 13.62
C ARG A 45 12.52 -10.93 12.21
N ASP A 46 12.13 -12.02 11.61
CA ASP A 46 12.48 -12.42 10.24
C ASP A 46 11.50 -11.88 9.18
N MET A 47 10.43 -11.19 9.61
CA MET A 47 9.54 -10.45 8.71
C MET A 47 10.01 -9.03 8.52
N ILE A 48 9.84 -8.51 7.31
CA ILE A 48 10.04 -7.09 7.02
C ILE A 48 8.78 -6.33 7.42
N TYR A 49 8.93 -5.31 8.26
CA TYR A 49 7.85 -4.44 8.70
C TYR A 49 8.21 -2.99 8.41
N CYS A 50 7.51 -2.39 7.43
CA CYS A 50 7.69 -1.00 7.03
C CYS A 50 6.44 -0.21 7.41
N ARG A 51 6.59 0.77 8.31
CA ARG A 51 5.48 1.62 8.73
C ARG A 51 5.62 3.03 8.17
N PHE A 52 4.56 3.49 7.51
CA PHE A 52 4.43 4.85 6.98
C PHE A 52 3.20 5.51 7.61
N PRO A 53 3.39 6.44 8.56
CA PRO A 53 2.29 7.00 9.34
C PRO A 53 1.47 8.00 8.52
N LEU A 54 0.46 7.52 7.82
CA LEU A 54 -0.43 8.31 6.97
C LEU A 54 -1.77 8.58 7.63
N VAL A 55 -2.27 9.80 7.43
CA VAL A 55 -3.62 10.22 7.79
C VAL A 55 -4.57 9.85 6.64
N ASP A 56 -5.75 9.34 6.97
CA ASP A 56 -6.79 9.09 5.97
C ASP A 56 -7.53 10.38 5.60
N GLY A 57 -6.87 11.20 4.82
CA GLY A 57 -7.32 12.53 4.43
C GLY A 57 -6.17 13.35 3.88
N THR A 58 -6.27 14.67 4.03
CA THR A 58 -5.23 15.62 3.63
C THR A 58 -4.20 15.88 4.73
N GLY A 59 -3.08 16.49 4.37
CA GLY A 59 -2.03 16.90 5.30
C GLY A 59 -0.90 15.88 5.47
N ASN A 60 -0.79 14.91 4.58
CA ASN A 60 0.33 13.97 4.58
C ASN A 60 1.57 14.59 3.96
N ASP A 61 2.71 14.39 4.59
CA ASP A 61 3.99 14.80 4.01
C ASP A 61 4.26 14.07 2.69
N PRO A 62 4.55 14.79 1.59
CA PRO A 62 4.79 14.15 0.29
C PRO A 62 5.89 13.09 0.30
N TRP A 63 6.95 13.27 1.10
CA TRP A 63 8.04 12.30 1.17
C TRP A 63 7.60 10.98 1.83
N ILE A 64 6.65 11.02 2.79
CA ILE A 64 6.10 9.81 3.43
C ILE A 64 5.23 9.05 2.42
N LEU A 65 4.35 9.76 1.70
CA LEU A 65 3.55 9.17 0.62
C LEU A 65 4.44 8.53 -0.44
N LEU A 66 5.44 9.26 -0.91
CA LEU A 66 6.39 8.78 -1.90
C LEU A 66 7.13 7.52 -1.44
N SER A 67 7.60 7.52 -0.18
CA SER A 67 8.30 6.38 0.40
C SER A 67 7.40 5.15 0.49
N ALA A 68 6.14 5.32 0.92
CA ALA A 68 5.16 4.24 0.98
C ALA A 68 4.90 3.64 -0.42
N ILE A 69 4.68 4.49 -1.41
CA ILE A 69 4.42 4.07 -2.80
C ILE A 69 5.62 3.32 -3.39
N ARG A 70 6.82 3.89 -3.25
CA ARG A 70 8.06 3.29 -3.78
C ARG A 70 8.40 1.96 -3.11
N THR A 71 8.25 1.88 -1.79
CA THR A 71 8.49 0.64 -1.05
C THR A 71 7.53 -0.46 -1.49
N THR A 72 6.26 -0.15 -1.61
CA THR A 72 5.24 -1.09 -2.11
C THR A 72 5.56 -1.53 -3.54
N ALA A 73 5.87 -0.59 -4.43
CA ALA A 73 6.23 -0.89 -5.82
C ALA A 73 7.50 -1.77 -5.91
N ASN A 74 8.48 -1.51 -5.06
CA ASN A 74 9.71 -2.31 -5.02
C ASN A 74 9.44 -3.77 -4.63
N PHE A 75 8.64 -4.00 -3.60
CA PHE A 75 8.24 -5.36 -3.23
C PHE A 75 7.46 -6.07 -4.33
N LEU A 76 6.57 -5.34 -5.02
CA LEU A 76 5.82 -5.90 -6.16
C LEU A 76 6.75 -6.29 -7.32
N LYS A 77 7.73 -5.46 -7.64
CA LYS A 77 8.73 -5.75 -8.70
C LYS A 77 9.59 -6.97 -8.37
N LEU A 78 9.88 -7.18 -7.10
CA LEU A 78 10.68 -8.31 -6.61
C LEU A 78 9.83 -9.57 -6.34
N ASP A 79 8.53 -9.50 -6.59
CA ASP A 79 7.56 -10.58 -6.33
C ASP A 79 7.60 -11.09 -4.88
N VAL A 80 7.85 -10.18 -3.94
CA VAL A 80 7.84 -10.47 -2.49
C VAL A 80 6.40 -10.60 -2.01
N PRO A 81 6.02 -11.70 -1.34
CA PRO A 81 4.70 -11.83 -0.72
C PRO A 81 4.45 -10.71 0.31
N LEU A 82 3.57 -9.79 -0.01
CA LEU A 82 3.38 -8.50 0.65
C LEU A 82 1.96 -8.32 1.18
N LEU A 83 1.83 -7.94 2.44
CA LEU A 83 0.60 -7.41 3.01
C LEU A 83 0.68 -5.88 3.10
N VAL A 84 -0.27 -5.19 2.50
CA VAL A 84 -0.48 -3.74 2.70
C VAL A 84 -1.72 -3.57 3.56
N CYS A 85 -1.61 -2.85 4.65
CA CYS A 85 -2.73 -2.63 5.58
C CYS A 85 -2.82 -1.17 6.04
N CYS A 86 -4.04 -0.78 6.39
CA CYS A 86 -4.36 0.46 7.09
C CYS A 86 -5.36 0.14 8.20
N SER A 87 -6.09 1.13 8.74
CA SER A 87 -7.05 0.86 9.82
C SER A 87 -8.14 -0.12 9.40
N ALA A 88 -8.94 0.24 8.41
CA ALA A 88 -10.10 -0.53 7.95
C ALA A 88 -9.86 -1.29 6.63
N GLY A 89 -8.75 -1.05 5.95
CA GLY A 89 -8.48 -1.66 4.64
C GLY A 89 -9.29 -1.09 3.48
N LEU A 90 -9.92 0.09 3.65
CA LEU A 90 -10.86 0.64 2.68
C LEU A 90 -10.35 1.88 1.92
N SER A 91 -9.37 2.60 2.44
CA SER A 91 -8.93 3.87 1.87
C SER A 91 -7.43 3.92 1.58
N ARG A 92 -6.59 4.07 2.60
CA ARG A 92 -5.13 4.24 2.45
C ARG A 92 -4.48 3.05 1.74
N GLY A 93 -4.83 1.84 2.13
CA GLY A 93 -4.31 0.61 1.51
C GLY A 93 -4.61 0.54 0.01
N PRO A 94 -5.88 0.60 -0.42
CA PRO A 94 -6.23 0.59 -1.84
C PRO A 94 -5.56 1.70 -2.64
N ALA A 95 -5.47 2.92 -2.09
CA ALA A 95 -4.86 4.06 -2.79
C ALA A 95 -3.34 3.87 -3.00
N ILE A 96 -2.61 3.46 -1.97
CA ILE A 96 -1.16 3.20 -2.08
C ILE A 96 -0.88 2.01 -3.00
N ILE A 97 -1.68 0.96 -2.93
CA ILE A 97 -1.57 -0.18 -3.85
C ILE A 97 -1.79 0.27 -5.29
N ALA A 98 -2.82 1.06 -5.57
CA ALA A 98 -3.10 1.57 -6.92
C ALA A 98 -1.94 2.42 -7.44
N ALA A 99 -1.39 3.30 -6.62
CA ALA A 99 -0.22 4.11 -6.96
C ALA A 99 1.02 3.25 -7.23
N ALA A 100 1.29 2.25 -6.41
CA ALA A 100 2.40 1.32 -6.61
C ALA A 100 2.24 0.50 -7.89
N LEU A 101 1.04 0.00 -8.15
CA LEU A 101 0.72 -0.73 -9.40
C LEU A 101 0.90 0.16 -10.63
N SER A 102 0.60 1.46 -10.54
CA SER A 102 0.80 2.38 -11.66
C SER A 102 2.28 2.48 -12.06
N ILE A 103 3.19 2.43 -11.09
CA ILE A 103 4.63 2.40 -11.35
C ILE A 103 5.04 1.07 -12.00
N VAL A 104 4.53 -0.04 -11.49
CA VAL A 104 4.92 -1.39 -11.97
C VAL A 104 4.36 -1.70 -13.35
N THR A 105 3.12 -1.28 -13.63
CA THR A 105 2.39 -1.62 -14.86
C THR A 105 2.43 -0.52 -15.91
N LEU A 106 2.90 0.68 -15.58
CA LEU A 106 2.89 1.88 -16.44
C LEU A 106 1.47 2.33 -16.85
N LYS A 107 0.45 1.93 -16.08
CA LYS A 107 -0.93 2.40 -16.22
C LYS A 107 -1.16 3.62 -15.31
N THR A 108 -2.27 4.32 -15.51
CA THR A 108 -2.64 5.44 -14.64
C THR A 108 -3.03 4.93 -13.24
N PRO A 109 -2.83 5.74 -12.18
CA PRO A 109 -3.30 5.37 -10.83
C PRO A 109 -4.80 5.08 -10.80
N GLU A 110 -5.60 5.80 -11.57
CA GLU A 110 -7.06 5.63 -11.68
C GLU A 110 -7.42 4.26 -12.29
N ASP A 111 -6.73 3.84 -13.34
CA ASP A 111 -6.92 2.51 -13.95
C ASP A 111 -6.55 1.40 -12.96
N CYS A 112 -5.46 1.59 -12.22
CA CYS A 112 -5.03 0.65 -11.20
C CYS A 112 -6.03 0.58 -10.04
N LEU A 113 -6.59 1.72 -9.60
CA LEU A 113 -7.62 1.73 -8.58
C LEU A 113 -8.88 0.99 -9.04
N ARG A 114 -9.29 1.17 -10.30
CA ARG A 114 -10.40 0.39 -10.88
C ARG A 114 -10.11 -1.11 -10.91
N GLN A 115 -8.87 -1.50 -11.16
CA GLN A 115 -8.46 -2.90 -11.11
C GLN A 115 -8.57 -3.46 -9.69
N VAL A 116 -8.10 -2.73 -8.69
CA VAL A 116 -8.23 -3.10 -7.26
C VAL A 116 -9.71 -3.26 -6.88
N SER A 117 -10.57 -2.37 -7.37
CA SER A 117 -12.02 -2.38 -7.11
C SER A 117 -12.73 -3.65 -7.60
N LYS A 118 -12.16 -4.36 -8.57
CA LYS A 118 -12.73 -5.63 -9.05
C LYS A 118 -12.58 -6.76 -8.03
N SER A 119 -11.60 -6.66 -7.16
CA SER A 119 -11.27 -7.70 -6.18
C SER A 119 -11.77 -7.37 -4.79
N VAL A 120 -11.77 -6.09 -4.41
CA VAL A 120 -12.17 -5.63 -3.08
C VAL A 120 -12.98 -4.35 -3.17
N SER A 121 -13.99 -4.21 -2.30
CA SER A 121 -14.65 -2.92 -2.12
C SER A 121 -13.71 -1.95 -1.42
N HIS A 122 -13.76 -0.67 -1.82
CA HIS A 122 -13.02 0.39 -1.17
C HIS A 122 -13.84 1.66 -1.06
N ASP A 123 -13.43 2.53 -0.16
CA ASP A 123 -14.01 3.86 0.04
C ASP A 123 -12.84 4.84 0.26
N VAL A 124 -12.10 5.09 -0.81
CA VAL A 124 -10.91 5.95 -0.75
C VAL A 124 -11.34 7.39 -0.50
N SER A 125 -10.82 7.99 0.56
CA SER A 125 -11.02 9.39 0.89
C SER A 125 -10.56 10.29 -0.27
N PRO A 126 -11.42 11.19 -0.78
CA PRO A 126 -11.07 12.05 -1.92
C PRO A 126 -9.83 12.92 -1.66
N GLY A 127 -9.69 13.46 -0.46
CA GLY A 127 -8.53 14.27 -0.08
C GLY A 127 -7.23 13.46 -0.09
N PHE A 128 -7.26 12.25 0.42
CA PHE A 128 -6.12 11.35 0.39
C PHE A 128 -5.75 10.93 -1.04
N TRP A 129 -6.76 10.58 -1.84
CA TRP A 129 -6.55 10.22 -3.24
C TRP A 129 -5.89 11.34 -4.04
N ASN A 130 -6.33 12.58 -3.86
CA ASN A 130 -5.75 13.74 -4.53
C ASN A 130 -4.26 13.92 -4.17
N GLU A 131 -3.87 13.74 -2.91
CA GLU A 131 -2.47 13.78 -2.49
C GLU A 131 -1.64 12.65 -3.13
N VAL A 132 -2.18 11.44 -3.15
CA VAL A 132 -1.53 10.27 -3.78
C VAL A 132 -1.31 10.50 -5.28
N VAL A 133 -2.33 10.93 -6.00
CA VAL A 133 -2.24 11.23 -7.44
C VAL A 133 -1.24 12.35 -7.71
N GLY A 134 -1.24 13.40 -6.88
CA GLY A 134 -0.28 14.50 -6.99
C GLY A 134 1.17 14.04 -6.87
N VAL A 135 1.45 13.15 -5.93
CA VAL A 135 2.80 12.55 -5.77
C VAL A 135 3.16 11.66 -6.96
N CYS A 136 2.20 10.90 -7.49
CA CYS A 136 2.43 10.08 -8.69
C CYS A 136 2.79 10.93 -9.91
N HIS A 137 2.10 12.05 -10.14
CA HIS A 137 2.42 12.98 -11.23
C HIS A 137 3.85 13.54 -11.10
N SER A 138 4.25 13.92 -9.88
CA SER A 138 5.61 14.42 -9.62
C SER A 138 6.69 13.38 -9.93
N LEU A 139 6.40 12.09 -9.79
CA LEU A 139 7.32 11.00 -10.14
C LEU A 139 7.57 10.91 -11.65
N HIS A 140 6.55 11.19 -12.46
CA HIS A 140 6.67 11.16 -13.92
C HIS A 140 7.38 12.40 -14.49
N GLU A 141 7.39 13.52 -13.75
CA GLU A 141 8.03 14.75 -14.14
C GLU A 141 9.53 14.83 -13.78
N GLN A 142 10.01 13.96 -12.91
CA GLN A 142 11.43 13.91 -12.56
C GLN A 142 12.23 13.26 -13.70
N PRO A 143 13.30 13.94 -14.20
CA PRO A 143 14.19 13.31 -15.17
C PRO A 143 14.82 12.05 -14.54
N PRO A 144 15.14 11.02 -15.37
CA PRO A 144 15.82 9.84 -14.86
C PRO A 144 17.10 10.27 -14.15
N ALA A 145 17.38 9.65 -13.01
CA ALA A 145 18.62 9.87 -12.28
C ALA A 145 19.80 9.56 -13.20
N ALA A 146 20.71 10.52 -13.29
CA ALA A 146 21.92 10.38 -14.10
C ALA A 146 22.83 9.27 -13.55
#